data_65012fbde12dcd1e9cff7106e29d037c
#
_entry.id   65012fbde12dcd1e9cff7106e29d037c
#
_cell.length_a   1.000
_cell.length_b   1.000
_cell.length_c   1.000
_cell.angle_alpha   90.00
_cell.angle_beta   90.00
_cell.angle_gamma   90.00
#
_symmetry.space_group_name_H-M   'P 1'
#
loop_
_entity.id
_entity.type
_entity.pdbx_description
1 polymer ?
#
loop_
_entity_poly.entity_id
_entity_poly.type
_entity_poly.pdbx_seq_one_letter_code
_entity_poly.pdbx_strand_id
1 'polypeptide(L)'
;LDQNIQAALLYTPQLRPGLRVEPVLEEELILVASFETDVKDLGKEYVAVDWGPEFTHMHASALPHLTNSGRSLALGGLAADYIVNRRAAAYLPARAVQRYLDVGKLHVVANSPRFAYPAWVVWREDLDPEMLSIARRSLMDLAQAAENQQNILIESLDNGQNTP
;
A
#
# COMPACT_ATOMS: atom_id res chain seq x y z
N LEU A 1 11.29 -25.45 12.35
CA LEU A 1 11.01 -24.03 12.29
C LEU A 1 10.92 -23.53 13.72
N ASP A 2 11.91 -22.74 14.09
CA ASP A 2 12.03 -22.21 15.45
C ASP A 2 10.81 -21.39 15.84
N GLN A 3 10.22 -21.74 16.99
CA GLN A 3 8.93 -21.26 17.50
C GLN A 3 8.99 -19.80 18.04
N ASN A 4 9.80 -18.93 17.44
CA ASN A 4 10.07 -17.60 18.00
C ASN A 4 9.13 -16.49 17.50
N ILE A 5 8.34 -16.73 16.44
CA ILE A 5 7.38 -15.74 15.93
C ILE A 5 6.00 -16.11 16.45
N GLN A 6 5.44 -15.24 17.27
CA GLN A 6 4.11 -15.41 17.88
C GLN A 6 3.01 -14.69 17.09
N ALA A 7 3.37 -13.63 16.37
CA ALA A 7 2.50 -12.87 15.50
C ALA A 7 3.29 -12.29 14.32
N ALA A 8 2.62 -12.07 13.19
CA ALA A 8 3.18 -11.40 12.03
C ALA A 8 2.14 -10.51 11.35
N LEU A 9 2.58 -9.35 10.85
CA LEU A 9 1.77 -8.50 9.98
C LEU A 9 2.09 -8.83 8.52
N LEU A 10 1.07 -9.15 7.74
CA LEU A 10 1.20 -9.61 6.35
C LEU A 10 0.13 -8.97 5.47
N TYR A 11 0.46 -8.72 4.20
CA TYR A 11 -0.50 -8.23 3.21
C TYR A 11 -1.17 -9.35 2.41
N THR A 12 -0.56 -10.53 2.34
CA THR A 12 -1.09 -11.72 1.67
C THR A 12 -0.96 -12.93 2.58
N PRO A 13 -1.78 -13.04 3.66
CA PRO A 13 -1.68 -14.14 4.59
C PRO A 13 -2.15 -15.45 3.95
N GLN A 14 -1.43 -16.52 4.23
CA GLN A 14 -1.89 -17.88 3.91
C GLN A 14 -2.57 -18.48 5.13
N LEU A 15 -3.79 -18.97 4.96
CA LEU A 15 -4.49 -19.73 5.98
C LEU A 15 -3.76 -21.08 6.21
N ARG A 16 -3.33 -21.31 7.44
CA ARG A 16 -2.67 -22.57 7.86
C ARG A 16 -3.25 -23.04 9.18
N PRO A 17 -3.36 -24.37 9.40
CA PRO A 17 -3.74 -24.90 10.70
C PRO A 17 -2.85 -24.36 11.83
N GLY A 18 -3.45 -24.03 12.98
CA GLY A 18 -2.75 -23.47 14.13
C GLY A 18 -2.46 -21.96 14.03
N LEU A 19 -2.95 -21.31 12.99
CA LEU A 19 -2.84 -19.86 12.82
C LEU A 19 -4.23 -19.22 12.70
N ARG A 20 -4.41 -18.10 13.38
CA ARG A 20 -5.56 -17.21 13.26
C ARG A 20 -5.18 -15.98 12.45
N VAL A 21 -6.01 -15.59 11.50
CA VAL A 21 -5.79 -14.43 10.62
C VAL A 21 -6.90 -13.42 10.88
N GLU A 22 -6.53 -12.17 11.14
CA GLU A 22 -7.47 -11.07 11.39
C GLU A 22 -7.08 -9.84 10.54
N PRO A 23 -8.05 -9.14 9.92
CA PRO A 23 -7.77 -7.87 9.26
C PRO A 23 -7.38 -6.82 10.31
N VAL A 24 -6.42 -5.96 9.98
CA VAL A 24 -5.92 -4.93 10.91
C VAL A 24 -6.11 -3.53 10.34
N LEU A 25 -5.80 -3.34 9.06
CA LEU A 25 -5.73 -2.03 8.44
C LEU A 25 -6.09 -2.14 6.96
N GLU A 26 -6.96 -1.26 6.50
CA GLU A 26 -7.23 -1.08 5.07
C GLU A 26 -6.32 0.02 4.52
N GLU A 27 -5.22 -0.37 3.87
CA GLU A 27 -4.37 0.56 3.14
C GLU A 27 -4.87 0.72 1.71
N GLU A 28 -4.55 1.87 1.10
CA GLU A 28 -4.76 2.12 -0.32
C GLU A 28 -3.45 2.31 -1.04
N LEU A 29 -3.33 1.70 -2.22
CA LEU A 29 -2.29 1.99 -3.19
C LEU A 29 -2.78 3.10 -4.11
N ILE A 30 -2.02 4.19 -4.18
CA ILE A 30 -2.25 5.32 -5.09
C ILE A 30 -1.13 5.41 -6.10
N LEU A 31 -1.45 5.83 -7.32
CA LEU A 31 -0.44 6.06 -8.35
C LEU A 31 0.17 7.45 -8.16
N VAL A 32 1.48 7.49 -7.94
CA VAL A 32 2.23 8.72 -7.78
C VAL A 32 3.38 8.81 -8.78
N ALA A 33 3.76 10.02 -9.14
CA ALA A 33 4.89 10.31 -10.02
C ALA A 33 5.73 11.46 -9.47
N SER A 34 7.01 11.51 -9.85
CA SER A 34 7.90 12.65 -9.57
C SER A 34 7.67 13.86 -10.49
N PHE A 35 6.59 13.87 -11.24
CA PHE A 35 6.17 14.91 -12.16
C PHE A 35 4.65 14.87 -12.33
N GLU A 36 4.05 16.00 -12.61
CA GLU A 36 2.62 16.08 -12.90
C GLU A 36 2.29 15.36 -14.22
N THR A 37 1.28 14.49 -14.21
CA THR A 37 0.86 13.71 -15.37
C THR A 37 -0.53 13.13 -15.19
N ASP A 38 -1.10 12.64 -16.28
CA ASP A 38 -2.33 11.86 -16.33
C ASP A 38 -2.00 10.39 -16.58
N VAL A 39 -2.83 9.47 -16.08
CA VAL A 39 -2.59 8.04 -16.22
C VAL A 39 -2.52 7.56 -17.67
N LYS A 40 -3.27 8.20 -18.58
CA LYS A 40 -3.27 7.89 -20.01
C LYS A 40 -1.96 8.26 -20.72
N ASP A 41 -1.20 9.21 -20.16
CA ASP A 41 0.05 9.71 -20.74
C ASP A 41 1.28 8.97 -20.19
N LEU A 42 1.07 8.06 -19.23
CA LEU A 42 2.14 7.22 -18.69
C LEU A 42 2.49 6.08 -19.64
N GLY A 43 3.78 5.79 -19.72
CA GLY A 43 4.34 4.69 -20.49
C GLY A 43 5.59 4.13 -19.81
N LYS A 44 6.74 4.35 -20.43
CA LYS A 44 8.05 3.87 -19.97
C LYS A 44 8.50 4.42 -18.61
N GLU A 45 7.89 5.51 -18.14
CA GLU A 45 8.12 6.10 -16.82
C GLU A 45 7.49 5.28 -15.70
N TYR A 46 6.47 4.46 -16.02
CA TYR A 46 5.83 3.59 -15.05
C TYR A 46 6.78 2.47 -14.60
N VAL A 47 6.81 2.24 -13.31
CA VAL A 47 7.59 1.18 -12.65
C VAL A 47 6.60 0.26 -11.93
N ALA A 48 6.53 -0.98 -12.34
CA ALA A 48 5.72 -1.98 -11.67
C ALA A 48 6.37 -2.37 -10.33
N VAL A 49 5.63 -2.20 -9.24
CA VAL A 49 6.05 -2.68 -7.91
C VAL A 49 5.23 -3.94 -7.59
N ASP A 50 5.90 -4.96 -7.09
CA ASP A 50 5.24 -6.20 -6.70
C ASP A 50 4.51 -6.03 -5.35
N TRP A 51 3.21 -5.82 -5.41
CA TRP A 51 2.30 -5.76 -4.26
C TRP A 51 1.46 -7.04 -4.10
N GLY A 52 1.85 -8.10 -4.78
CA GLY A 52 1.19 -9.40 -4.72
C GLY A 52 0.18 -9.65 -5.85
N PRO A 53 -0.35 -10.89 -5.93
CA PRO A 53 -1.15 -11.35 -7.05
C PRO A 53 -2.49 -10.63 -7.21
N GLU A 54 -3.13 -10.24 -6.11
CA GLU A 54 -4.43 -9.54 -6.15
C GLU A 54 -4.27 -8.17 -6.79
N PHE A 55 -3.29 -7.39 -6.35
CA PHE A 55 -2.96 -6.10 -6.99
C PHE A 55 -2.62 -6.29 -8.47
N THR A 56 -1.76 -7.26 -8.79
CA THR A 56 -1.35 -7.52 -10.17
C THR A 56 -2.55 -7.78 -11.09
N HIS A 57 -3.52 -8.55 -10.60
CA HIS A 57 -4.75 -8.85 -11.35
C HIS A 57 -5.63 -7.60 -11.54
N MET A 58 -5.90 -6.86 -10.47
CA MET A 58 -6.71 -5.63 -10.52
C MET A 58 -6.06 -4.57 -11.42
N HIS A 59 -4.75 -4.38 -11.27
CA HIS A 59 -3.97 -3.44 -12.07
C HIS A 59 -4.02 -3.78 -13.56
N ALA A 60 -3.77 -5.05 -13.93
CA ALA A 60 -3.82 -5.49 -15.32
C ALA A 60 -5.19 -5.30 -15.96
N SER A 61 -6.27 -5.48 -15.18
CA SER A 61 -7.62 -5.25 -15.63
C SER A 61 -7.95 -3.76 -15.84
N ALA A 62 -7.51 -2.92 -14.91
CA ALA A 62 -7.83 -1.48 -14.94
C ALA A 62 -6.91 -0.68 -15.87
N LEU A 63 -5.63 -1.06 -15.96
CA LEU A 63 -4.59 -0.31 -16.68
C LEU A 63 -3.74 -1.23 -17.58
N PRO A 64 -4.36 -1.89 -18.58
CA PRO A 64 -3.68 -2.87 -19.43
C PRO A 64 -2.48 -2.28 -20.18
N HIS A 65 -2.50 -0.97 -20.50
CA HIS A 65 -1.41 -0.29 -21.19
C HIS A 65 -0.14 -0.12 -20.34
N LEU A 66 -0.24 -0.23 -19.00
CA LEU A 66 0.91 -0.15 -18.08
C LEU A 66 1.49 -1.51 -17.69
N THR A 67 0.85 -2.60 -18.07
CA THR A 67 1.23 -3.97 -17.65
C THR A 67 2.63 -4.36 -18.13
N ASN A 68 3.08 -3.83 -19.26
CA ASN A 68 4.36 -4.17 -19.91
C ASN A 68 5.35 -3.00 -19.92
N SER A 69 5.42 -2.22 -18.85
CA SER A 69 6.30 -1.03 -18.76
C SER A 69 7.81 -1.35 -18.81
N GLY A 70 8.19 -2.61 -18.68
CA GLY A 70 9.58 -3.07 -18.79
C GLY A 70 10.46 -2.77 -17.57
N ARG A 71 9.92 -2.11 -16.53
CA ARG A 71 10.61 -1.83 -15.27
C ARG A 71 9.83 -2.40 -14.12
N SER A 72 10.51 -3.12 -13.23
CA SER A 72 9.89 -3.68 -12.02
C SER A 72 10.80 -3.51 -10.80
N LEU A 73 10.18 -3.39 -9.63
CA LEU A 73 10.83 -3.36 -8.33
C LEU A 73 10.17 -4.39 -7.41
N ALA A 74 10.97 -5.31 -6.87
CA ALA A 74 10.52 -6.30 -5.91
C ALA A 74 10.49 -5.79 -4.46
N LEU A 75 11.14 -4.66 -4.17
CA LEU A 75 11.27 -4.10 -2.83
C LEU A 75 10.39 -2.86 -2.66
N GLY A 76 9.11 -3.06 -2.37
CA GLY A 76 8.12 -2.00 -2.22
C GLY A 76 8.53 -0.90 -1.24
N GLY A 77 9.20 -1.24 -0.13
CA GLY A 77 9.68 -0.27 0.85
C GLY A 77 10.72 0.75 0.33
N LEU A 78 11.45 0.42 -0.74
CA LEU A 78 12.43 1.31 -1.36
C LEU A 78 11.88 2.03 -2.62
N ALA A 79 10.68 1.69 -3.03
CA ALA A 79 10.11 2.21 -4.27
C ALA A 79 9.87 3.73 -4.21
N ALA A 80 9.46 4.28 -3.06
CA ALA A 80 9.26 5.71 -2.89
C ALA A 80 10.56 6.51 -3.13
N ASP A 81 11.66 6.09 -2.54
CA ASP A 81 12.97 6.73 -2.73
C ASP A 81 13.45 6.62 -4.19
N TYR A 82 13.19 5.48 -4.82
CA TYR A 82 13.51 5.30 -6.23
C TYR A 82 12.73 6.29 -7.12
N ILE A 83 11.41 6.42 -6.91
CA ILE A 83 10.54 7.30 -7.69
C ILE A 83 10.90 8.77 -7.49
N VAL A 84 11.11 9.21 -6.24
CA VAL A 84 11.45 10.60 -5.90
C VAL A 84 12.74 11.08 -6.59
N ASN A 85 13.72 10.20 -6.76
CA ASN A 85 15.04 10.53 -7.31
C ASN A 85 15.14 10.30 -8.82
N ARG A 86 14.05 9.96 -9.49
CA ARG A 86 14.02 9.67 -10.93
C ARG A 86 12.74 10.18 -11.56
N ARG A 87 12.75 10.41 -12.86
CA ARG A 87 11.51 10.64 -13.62
C ARG A 87 10.77 9.33 -13.76
N ALA A 88 9.91 9.02 -12.79
CA ALA A 88 9.22 7.74 -12.70
C ALA A 88 7.86 7.87 -11.99
N ALA A 89 7.01 6.87 -12.19
CA ALA A 89 5.71 6.72 -11.54
C ALA A 89 5.53 5.28 -11.06
N ALA A 90 4.86 5.09 -9.92
CA ALA A 90 4.51 3.77 -9.37
C ALA A 90 3.30 3.82 -8.47
N TYR A 91 2.63 2.68 -8.28
CA TYR A 91 1.68 2.50 -7.19
C TYR A 91 2.41 2.30 -5.87
N LEU A 92 2.05 3.10 -4.88
CA LEU A 92 2.63 3.06 -3.53
C LEU A 92 1.54 3.25 -2.48
N PRO A 93 1.72 2.71 -1.25
CA PRO A 93 0.80 2.95 -0.16
C PRO A 93 0.68 4.45 0.14
N ALA A 94 -0.55 4.95 0.24
CA ALA A 94 -0.85 6.37 0.39
C ALA A 94 -0.09 7.00 1.56
N ARG A 95 -0.08 6.34 2.73
CA ARG A 95 0.65 6.82 3.91
C ARG A 95 2.16 6.89 3.72
N ALA A 96 2.74 5.97 2.95
CA ALA A 96 4.19 5.93 2.72
C ALA A 96 4.68 7.13 1.87
N VAL A 97 3.81 7.69 1.04
CA VAL A 97 4.16 8.79 0.13
C VAL A 97 3.70 10.16 0.61
N GLN A 98 2.85 10.23 1.65
CA GLN A 98 2.30 11.48 2.17
C GLN A 98 3.37 12.57 2.36
N ARG A 99 4.47 12.26 3.05
CA ARG A 99 5.58 13.19 3.29
C ARG A 99 6.19 13.78 2.02
N TYR A 100 6.12 13.05 0.91
CA TYR A 100 6.64 13.51 -0.38
C TYR A 100 5.61 14.34 -1.15
N LEU A 101 4.32 14.04 -0.99
CA LEU A 101 3.22 14.82 -1.51
C LEU A 101 3.18 16.21 -0.84
N ASP A 102 3.30 16.24 0.49
CA ASP A 102 3.27 17.48 1.30
C ASP A 102 4.35 18.49 0.89
N VAL A 103 5.49 18.01 0.41
CA VAL A 103 6.61 18.86 -0.04
C VAL A 103 6.73 18.98 -1.55
N GLY A 104 5.75 18.49 -2.30
CA GLY A 104 5.70 18.56 -3.76
C GLY A 104 6.79 17.78 -4.51
N LYS A 105 7.38 16.76 -3.86
CA LYS A 105 8.34 15.85 -4.51
C LYS A 105 7.69 14.72 -5.28
N LEU A 106 6.47 14.38 -4.91
CA LEU A 106 5.59 13.46 -5.64
C LEU A 106 4.25 14.16 -5.90
N HIS A 107 3.61 13.73 -6.96
CA HIS A 107 2.28 14.19 -7.40
C HIS A 107 1.40 12.96 -7.61
N VAL A 108 0.14 13.03 -7.19
CA VAL A 108 -0.83 12.00 -7.54
C VAL A 108 -1.12 12.08 -9.03
N VAL A 109 -1.05 10.95 -9.71
CA VAL A 109 -1.32 10.88 -11.15
C VAL A 109 -2.81 11.06 -11.40
N ALA A 110 -3.17 12.04 -12.23
CA ALA A 110 -4.56 12.35 -12.53
C ALA A 110 -5.29 11.15 -13.16
N ASN A 111 -6.58 11.01 -12.83
CA ASN A 111 -7.46 9.96 -13.36
C ASN A 111 -7.00 8.51 -13.13
N SER A 112 -6.10 8.30 -12.19
CA SER A 112 -5.65 6.94 -11.85
C SER A 112 -6.60 6.28 -10.84
N PRO A 113 -6.94 4.99 -11.02
CA PRO A 113 -7.69 4.24 -10.03
C PRO A 113 -6.85 4.02 -8.77
N ARG A 114 -7.53 3.84 -7.63
CA ARG A 114 -6.93 3.39 -6.37
C ARG A 114 -7.20 1.92 -6.16
N PHE A 115 -6.33 1.25 -5.43
CA PHE A 115 -6.49 -0.18 -5.14
C PHE A 115 -6.40 -0.42 -3.64
N ALA A 116 -7.34 -1.19 -3.09
CA ALA A 116 -7.27 -1.64 -1.70
C ALA A 116 -6.05 -2.55 -1.49
N TYR A 117 -5.37 -2.37 -0.37
CA TYR A 117 -4.19 -3.13 0.02
C TYR A 117 -4.24 -3.48 1.50
N PRO A 118 -5.15 -4.39 1.90
CA PRO A 118 -5.39 -4.67 3.30
C PRO A 118 -4.20 -5.36 3.97
N ALA A 119 -3.88 -4.91 5.18
CA ALA A 119 -2.92 -5.56 6.05
C ALA A 119 -3.63 -6.46 7.05
N TRP A 120 -3.05 -7.62 7.29
CA TRP A 120 -3.57 -8.68 8.16
C TRP A 120 -2.56 -9.00 9.24
N VAL A 121 -3.05 -9.32 10.44
CA VAL A 121 -2.23 -9.96 11.46
C VAL A 121 -2.49 -11.45 11.49
N VAL A 122 -1.43 -12.20 11.62
CA VAL A 122 -1.46 -13.66 11.80
C VAL A 122 -0.94 -13.98 13.18
N TRP A 123 -1.74 -14.66 13.98
CA TRP A 123 -1.43 -15.09 15.34
C TRP A 123 -1.30 -16.60 15.42
N ARG A 124 -0.49 -17.10 16.33
CA ARG A 124 -0.56 -18.52 16.74
C ARG A 124 -1.82 -18.72 17.58
N GLU A 125 -2.54 -19.82 17.35
CA GLU A 125 -3.75 -20.17 18.11
C GLU A 125 -3.46 -20.58 19.56
N ASP A 126 -2.24 -21.04 19.85
CA ASP A 126 -1.78 -21.49 21.16
C ASP A 126 -1.13 -20.37 22.00
N LEU A 127 -1.27 -19.11 21.59
CA LEU A 127 -0.83 -17.97 22.38
C LEU A 127 -1.59 -17.87 23.70
N ASP A 128 -0.86 -17.45 24.74
CA ASP A 128 -1.45 -17.10 26.03
C ASP A 128 -2.56 -16.04 25.83
N PRO A 129 -3.79 -16.26 26.35
CA PRO A 129 -4.91 -15.37 26.12
C PRO A 129 -4.71 -13.94 26.62
N GLU A 130 -3.96 -13.75 27.71
CA GLU A 130 -3.68 -12.42 28.26
C GLU A 130 -2.71 -11.67 27.37
N MET A 131 -1.63 -12.34 26.94
CA MET A 131 -0.66 -11.79 25.98
C MET A 131 -1.33 -11.42 24.66
N LEU A 132 -2.18 -12.31 24.13
CA LEU A 132 -2.94 -12.05 22.90
C LEU A 132 -3.85 -10.82 23.04
N SER A 133 -4.56 -10.69 24.17
CA SER A 133 -5.45 -9.56 24.43
C SER A 133 -4.71 -8.22 24.44
N ILE A 134 -3.55 -8.17 25.09
CA ILE A 134 -2.71 -6.96 25.17
C ILE A 134 -2.17 -6.61 23.79
N ALA A 135 -1.57 -7.57 23.10
CA ALA A 135 -0.99 -7.35 21.77
C ALA A 135 -2.05 -6.93 20.74
N ARG A 136 -3.22 -7.57 20.75
CA ARG A 136 -4.33 -7.24 19.87
C ARG A 136 -4.84 -5.82 20.09
N ARG A 137 -5.03 -5.40 21.35
CA ARG A 137 -5.48 -4.05 21.68
C ARG A 137 -4.47 -3.00 21.16
N SER A 138 -3.20 -3.16 21.49
CA SER A 138 -2.15 -2.24 21.06
C SER A 138 -2.05 -2.15 19.52
N LEU A 139 -2.21 -3.26 18.82
CA LEU A 139 -2.17 -3.30 17.37
C LEU A 139 -3.40 -2.60 16.76
N MET A 140 -4.60 -2.82 17.31
CA MET A 140 -5.82 -2.17 16.83
C MET A 140 -5.81 -0.65 17.08
N ASP A 141 -5.25 -0.19 18.19
CA ASP A 141 -5.09 1.24 18.47
C ASP A 141 -4.15 1.90 17.44
N LEU A 142 -3.04 1.23 17.10
CA LEU A 142 -2.11 1.70 16.06
C LEU A 142 -2.76 1.68 14.67
N ALA A 143 -3.52 0.65 14.35
CA ALA A 143 -4.22 0.53 13.08
C ALA A 143 -5.25 1.64 12.92
N GLN A 144 -6.06 1.91 13.94
CA GLN A 144 -7.04 2.99 13.92
C GLN A 144 -6.40 4.36 13.71
N ALA A 145 -5.27 4.63 14.35
CA ALA A 145 -4.53 5.87 14.14
C ALA A 145 -4.01 5.98 12.70
N ALA A 146 -3.55 4.88 12.13
CA ALA A 146 -3.06 4.80 10.75
C ALA A 146 -4.19 5.00 9.73
N GLU A 147 -5.36 4.39 9.94
CA GLU A 147 -6.55 4.58 9.10
C GLU A 147 -7.04 6.03 9.12
N ASN A 148 -7.11 6.62 10.30
CA ASN A 148 -7.52 8.02 10.43
C ASN A 148 -6.58 8.94 9.64
N GLN A 149 -5.27 8.70 9.70
CA GLN A 149 -4.28 9.48 8.94
C GLN A 149 -4.46 9.29 7.43
N GLN A 150 -4.69 8.05 6.98
CA GLN A 150 -4.94 7.76 5.57
C GLN A 150 -6.22 8.43 5.06
N ASN A 151 -7.31 8.36 5.82
CA ASN A 151 -8.59 8.94 5.44
C ASN A 151 -8.47 10.46 5.26
N ILE A 152 -7.78 11.17 6.15
CA ILE A 152 -7.50 12.60 6.01
C ILE A 152 -6.74 12.89 4.71
N LEU A 153 -5.72 12.08 4.39
CA LEU A 153 -4.98 12.23 3.14
C LEU A 153 -5.89 12.01 1.92
N ILE A 154 -6.63 10.91 1.90
CA ILE A 154 -7.51 10.57 0.78
C ILE A 154 -8.58 11.63 0.55
N GLU A 155 -9.23 12.12 1.61
CA GLU A 155 -10.18 13.24 1.53
C GLU A 155 -9.55 14.50 0.97
N SER A 156 -8.31 14.82 1.35
CA SER A 156 -7.59 15.98 0.83
C SER A 156 -7.30 15.86 -0.67
N LEU A 157 -6.99 14.65 -1.14
CA LEU A 157 -6.75 14.38 -2.56
C LEU A 157 -8.05 14.46 -3.38
N ASP A 158 -9.17 13.97 -2.85
CA ASP A 158 -10.47 14.03 -3.51
C ASP A 158 -10.96 15.49 -3.65
N ASN A 159 -10.77 16.28 -2.61
CA ASN A 159 -11.13 17.71 -2.64
C ASN A 159 -10.22 18.52 -3.57
N GLY A 160 -8.94 18.18 -3.68
CA GLY A 160 -7.99 18.85 -4.57
C GLY A 160 -8.22 18.56 -6.06
N GLN A 161 -8.81 17.44 -6.40
CA GLN A 161 -9.16 17.10 -7.80
C GLN A 161 -10.48 17.72 -8.26
N ASN A 162 -11.29 18.27 -7.36
CA ASN A 162 -12.58 18.91 -7.65
C ASN A 162 -12.51 20.45 -7.77
N THR A 163 -11.33 21.04 -7.79
CA THR A 163 -11.21 22.50 -8.00
C THR A 163 -11.08 22.75 -9.50
N PRO A 164 -12.01 23.50 -10.11
CA PRO A 164 -12.07 23.74 -11.55
C PRO A 164 -10.91 24.60 -12.06
#